data_12c945a95d862381fa1c0d07d40e1ec1
#
_entry.id   12c945a95d862381fa1c0d07d40e1ec1
#
_cell.length_a   1.000
_cell.length_b   1.000
_cell.length_c   1.000
_cell.angle_alpha   90.00
_cell.angle_beta   90.00
_cell.angle_gamma   90.00
#
_symmetry.space_group_name_H-M   'P 1'
#
loop_
_entity.id
_entity.type
_entity.pdbx_description
1 polymer ?
#
loop_
_entity_poly.entity_id
_entity_poly.type
_entity_poly.pdbx_seq_one_letter_code
_entity_poly.pdbx_strand_id
1 'polypeptide(L)' 'MTLSAVLTPAEEGGFVALNPETGTATQGESAEEALANLREATELYLEEFPLVKSGGTLLTTFEVAERA' A
#
# COMPACT_ATOMS: atom_id res chain seq x y z
N MET A 1 -6.88 -8.56 11.85
CA MET A 1 -7.17 -7.27 11.22
C MET A 1 -6.71 -7.30 9.77
N THR A 2 -7.55 -6.83 8.88
CA THR A 2 -7.25 -6.80 7.45
C THR A 2 -7.08 -5.37 6.98
N LEU A 3 -5.96 -5.10 6.34
CA LEU A 3 -5.68 -3.77 5.80
C LEU A 3 -5.46 -3.89 4.29
N SER A 4 -5.47 -2.75 3.63
CA SER A 4 -5.35 -2.71 2.17
C SER A 4 -3.90 -2.53 1.75
N ALA A 5 -3.57 -3.03 0.57
CA ALA A 5 -2.28 -2.79 -0.04
C ALA A 5 -2.49 -2.43 -1.51
N VAL A 6 -1.80 -1.38 -1.94
CA VAL A 6 -1.77 -0.98 -3.34
C VAL A 6 -0.37 -1.22 -3.85
N LEU A 7 -0.24 -2.03 -4.88
CA LEU A 7 1.06 -2.36 -5.44
C LEU A 7 1.19 -1.74 -6.82
N THR A 8 2.28 -1.04 -7.03
CA THR A 8 2.51 -0.30 -8.27
C THR A 8 3.91 -0.63 -8.79
N PRO A 9 4.04 -0.95 -10.08
CA PRO A 9 5.38 -1.14 -10.65
C PRO A 9 6.19 0.14 -10.54
N ALA A 10 7.46 0.02 -10.17
CA ALA A 10 8.37 1.15 -10.08
C ALA A 10 9.10 1.33 -11.41
N GLU A 11 9.41 2.58 -11.75
CA GLU A 11 10.10 2.88 -13.01
C GLU A 11 11.46 2.20 -13.11
N GLU A 12 12.12 2.07 -11.98
CA GLU A 12 13.47 1.51 -11.94
C GLU A 12 13.46 -0.01 -11.85
N GLY A 13 12.31 -0.62 -11.88
CA GLY A 13 12.14 -2.04 -11.68
C GLY A 13 11.61 -2.33 -10.29
N GLY A 14 11.00 -3.50 -10.13
CA GLY A 14 10.40 -3.86 -8.87
C GLY A 14 9.05 -3.20 -8.65
N PHE A 15 8.63 -3.20 -7.39
CA PHE A 15 7.30 -2.71 -7.00
C PHE A 15 7.37 -1.85 -5.76
N VAL A 16 6.43 -0.93 -5.67
CA VAL A 16 6.15 -0.17 -4.45
C VAL A 16 4.84 -0.68 -3.89
N ALA A 17 4.79 -0.87 -2.58
CA ALA A 17 3.56 -1.26 -1.90
C ALA A 17 3.16 -0.16 -0.93
N LEU A 18 1.89 0.22 -0.97
CA LEU A 18 1.38 1.26 -0.10
C LEU A 18 0.22 0.73 0.71
N ASN A 19 0.23 1.01 2.00
CA ASN A 19 -0.92 0.77 2.87
C ASN A 19 -1.65 2.10 3.07
N PRO A 20 -2.84 2.29 2.47
CA PRO A 20 -3.55 3.56 2.58
C PRO A 20 -3.99 3.90 4.01
N GLU A 21 -4.30 2.90 4.82
CA GLU A 21 -4.82 3.16 6.16
C GLU A 21 -3.79 3.81 7.07
N THR A 22 -2.52 3.46 6.93
CA THR A 22 -1.46 4.03 7.76
C THR A 22 -0.55 4.99 7.00
N GLY A 23 -0.58 4.95 5.68
CA GLY A 23 0.35 5.73 4.86
C GLY A 23 1.73 5.09 4.73
N THR A 24 1.90 3.87 5.24
CA THR A 24 3.18 3.16 5.16
C THR A 24 3.44 2.72 3.72
N ALA A 25 4.67 2.89 3.27
CA ALA A 25 5.06 2.46 1.93
C ALA A 25 6.40 1.74 1.97
N THR A 26 6.52 0.72 1.13
CA THR A 26 7.76 -0.06 1.02
C THR A 26 8.04 -0.39 -0.43
N GLN A 27 9.20 -0.98 -0.67
CA GLN A 27 9.61 -1.42 -2.00
C GLN A 27 10.08 -2.86 -1.95
N GLY A 28 10.10 -3.50 -3.09
CA GLY A 28 10.66 -4.83 -3.24
C GLY A 28 10.92 -5.11 -4.71
N GLU A 29 11.71 -6.13 -4.99
CA GLU A 29 12.04 -6.49 -6.37
C GLU A 29 10.88 -7.21 -7.05
N SER A 30 9.98 -7.76 -6.27
CA SER A 30 8.76 -8.38 -6.76
C SER A 30 7.58 -7.85 -5.97
N ALA A 31 6.37 -8.09 -6.48
CA ALA A 31 5.16 -7.70 -5.76
C ALA A 31 5.10 -8.42 -4.42
N GLU A 32 5.49 -9.70 -4.40
CA GLU A 32 5.47 -10.47 -3.16
C GLU A 32 6.43 -9.91 -2.13
N GLU A 33 7.62 -9.53 -2.55
CA GLU A 33 8.60 -8.95 -1.63
C GLU A 33 8.15 -7.60 -1.11
N ALA A 34 7.63 -6.76 -1.99
CA ALA A 34 7.13 -5.45 -1.57
C ALA A 34 6.00 -5.59 -0.56
N LEU A 35 5.12 -6.56 -0.79
CA LEU A 35 4.01 -6.80 0.12
C LEU A 35 4.49 -7.33 1.48
N ALA A 36 5.45 -8.25 1.47
CA ALA A 36 6.02 -8.78 2.71
C ALA A 36 6.68 -7.67 3.52
N ASN A 37 7.41 -6.79 2.83
CA ASN A 37 8.04 -5.64 3.47
C ASN A 37 7.00 -4.69 4.04
N LEU A 38 5.91 -4.49 3.31
CA LEU A 38 4.83 -3.62 3.77
C LEU A 38 4.18 -4.16 5.04
N ARG A 39 3.94 -5.46 5.06
CA ARG A 39 3.35 -6.10 6.23
C ARG A 39 4.20 -5.87 7.47
N GLU A 40 5.50 -6.09 7.35
CA GLU A 40 6.41 -5.89 8.47
C GLU A 40 6.45 -4.44 8.93
N ALA A 41 6.57 -3.52 7.98
CA ALA A 41 6.62 -2.10 8.31
C ALA A 41 5.31 -1.62 8.93
N THR A 42 4.18 -2.13 8.44
CA THR A 42 2.88 -1.74 8.96
C THR A 42 2.67 -2.29 10.37
N GLU A 43 3.12 -3.51 10.62
CA GLU A 43 3.04 -4.09 11.96
C GLU A 43 3.84 -3.26 12.96
N LEU A 44 5.03 -2.82 12.58
CA LEU A 44 5.84 -1.96 13.44
C LEU A 44 5.18 -0.61 13.69
N TYR A 45 4.61 -0.04 12.64
CA TYR A 45 3.90 1.23 12.76
C TYR A 45 2.75 1.13 13.76
N LEU A 46 1.99 0.05 13.67
CA LEU A 46 0.81 -0.12 14.51
C LEU A 46 1.15 -0.38 15.97
N GLU A 47 2.37 -0.82 16.28
CA GLU A 47 2.81 -0.95 17.65
C GLU A 47 2.91 0.40 18.36
N GLU A 48 3.30 1.44 17.59
CA GLU A 48 3.45 2.78 18.13
C GLU A 48 2.19 3.62 17.95
N PHE A 49 1.48 3.41 16.83
CA PHE A 49 0.36 4.24 16.45
C PHE A 49 -0.85 3.37 16.13
N PRO A 50 -1.59 2.92 17.15
CA PRO A 50 -2.75 2.06 16.90
C PRO A 50 -3.76 2.75 15.98
N LEU A 51 -4.30 1.98 15.06
CA LEU A 51 -5.25 2.49 14.09
C LEU A 51 -6.63 2.63 14.72
N VAL A 52 -7.18 3.83 14.64
CA VAL A 52 -8.55 4.06 15.08
C VAL A 52 -9.45 3.77 13.89
N LYS A 53 -10.22 2.72 13.99
CA LYS A 53 -11.06 2.30 12.88
C LYS A 53 -12.24 3.23 12.72
N SER A 54 -12.33 3.86 11.55
CA SER A 54 -13.43 4.78 11.25
C SER A 54 -14.16 4.40 9.97
N GLY A 55 -13.88 3.23 9.41
CA GLY A 55 -14.47 2.77 8.18
C GLY A 55 -13.44 2.03 7.36
N GLY A 56 -13.85 1.43 6.27
CA GLY A 56 -12.96 0.68 5.40
C GLY A 56 -12.45 1.55 4.27
N THR A 57 -11.26 1.23 3.79
CA THR A 57 -10.72 1.85 2.59
C THR A 57 -11.35 1.17 1.39
N LEU A 58 -11.79 1.97 0.44
CA LEU A 58 -12.37 1.45 -0.80
C LEU A 58 -11.39 1.75 -1.95
N LEU A 59 -10.97 0.71 -2.63
CA LEU A 59 -10.13 0.84 -3.82
C LEU A 59 -11.01 0.70 -5.04
N THR A 60 -10.95 1.68 -5.93
CA THR A 60 -11.75 1.63 -7.14
C THR A 60 -10.97 2.24 -8.29
N THR A 61 -11.52 2.16 -9.49
CA THR A 61 -10.95 2.78 -10.67
C THR A 61 -11.96 3.73 -11.27
N PHE A 62 -11.47 4.67 -12.06
CA PHE A 62 -12.34 5.60 -12.77
C PHE A 62 -11.68 5.97 -14.07
N GLU A 63 -12.48 6.45 -14.99
CA GLU A 63 -11.98 6.80 -16.31
C GLU A 63 -11.74 8.28 -16.43
N VAL A 64 -10.70 8.63 -17.16
CA VAL A 64 -10.41 10.02 -17.46
C VAL A 64 -10.42 10.19 -18.98
N ALA A 65 -10.80 11.35 -19.42
CA ALA A 65 -10.74 11.66 -20.84
C ALA A 65 -9.29 11.94 -21.22
N GLU A 66 -8.81 11.26 -22.25
CA GLU A 66 -7.46 11.49 -22.75
C GLU A 66 -7.51 12.59 -23.81
N ARG A 67 -6.51 13.45 -23.75
CA ARG A 67 -6.38 14.49 -24.76
C ARG A 67 -5.07 14.28 -25.51
N ALA A 68 -5.18 14.27 -26.82
CA ALA A 68 -4.01 14.10 -27.67
C ALA A 68 -3.14 15.35 -27.66
#